data_d52ced8b41190642bc78500f0549be7e
#
_entry.id   d52ced8b41190642bc78500f0549be7e
#
_cell.length_a   1.000
_cell.length_b   1.000
_cell.length_c   1.000
_cell.angle_alpha   90.00
_cell.angle_beta   90.00
_cell.angle_gamma   90.00
#
_symmetry.space_group_name_H-M   'P 1'
#
loop_
_entity.id
_entity.type
_entity.pdbx_description
1 polymer ?
#
loop_
_entity_poly.entity_id
_entity_poly.type
_entity_poly.pdbx_seq_one_letter_code
_entity_poly.pdbx_strand_id
1 'polypeptide(L)'
;MLTSAAFASDPQRVLFIGNSYTGVNKLPEVFLEVVKSSGRPAPVVKSSTPGGRTLKQHLGIAGSMKLVDEGNWDVVVLQGQSQEPAIAEADEAVRKEFLESAAELCRRVRAKSPKAKICFYETWARHPDYWKAAKKGPDVGANPEEMQARLRKWYGVVAQENGATLVPCGDAWELNYASAAPVRLHTSDHSHPEFVGTYLNALIFFGRIYDVKVPAPKWSGKLSEAQARLMQGHAALVLN
;
A
#
# COMPACT_ATOMS: atom_id res chain seq x y z
N MET A 1 16.75 -34.76 -10.51
CA MET A 1 16.30 -33.74 -11.46
C MET A 1 15.87 -32.52 -10.65
N LEU A 2 16.69 -31.48 -10.61
CA LEU A 2 16.37 -30.22 -9.94
C LEU A 2 15.41 -29.46 -10.87
N THR A 3 14.14 -29.36 -10.48
CA THR A 3 13.18 -28.49 -11.14
C THR A 3 13.61 -27.04 -10.87
N SER A 4 14.19 -26.41 -11.88
CA SER A 4 14.42 -24.97 -11.92
C SER A 4 13.05 -24.29 -11.71
N ALA A 5 12.84 -23.66 -10.56
CA ALA A 5 11.75 -22.74 -10.41
C ALA A 5 11.94 -21.62 -11.43
N ALA A 6 11.07 -21.58 -12.43
CA ALA A 6 11.06 -20.48 -13.38
C ALA A 6 10.85 -19.18 -12.58
N PHE A 7 11.84 -18.31 -12.54
CA PHE A 7 11.70 -16.97 -12.01
C PHE A 7 10.58 -16.31 -12.82
N ALA A 8 9.51 -15.90 -12.13
CA ALA A 8 8.51 -15.05 -12.75
C ALA A 8 9.23 -13.84 -13.37
N SER A 9 8.95 -13.54 -14.64
CA SER A 9 9.53 -12.37 -15.29
C SER A 9 9.15 -11.11 -14.52
N ASP A 10 10.07 -10.14 -14.44
CA ASP A 10 9.79 -8.84 -13.83
C ASP A 10 8.54 -8.21 -14.48
N PRO A 11 7.65 -7.58 -13.70
CA PRO A 11 6.45 -6.98 -14.24
C PRO A 11 6.77 -5.84 -15.20
N GLN A 12 6.05 -5.78 -16.31
CA GLN A 12 6.19 -4.75 -17.32
C GLN A 12 5.18 -3.60 -17.13
N ARG A 13 4.06 -3.87 -16.47
CA ARG A 13 2.96 -2.92 -16.30
C ARG A 13 2.36 -3.01 -14.90
N VAL A 14 2.37 -1.88 -14.19
CA VAL A 14 1.86 -1.76 -12.81
C VAL A 14 0.82 -0.66 -12.74
N LEU A 15 -0.36 -0.96 -12.22
CA LEU A 15 -1.45 -0.01 -11.99
C LEU A 15 -1.65 0.21 -10.48
N PHE A 16 -1.76 1.47 -10.08
CA PHE A 16 -2.18 1.85 -8.72
C PHE A 16 -3.58 2.48 -8.75
N ILE A 17 -4.52 1.90 -8.01
CA ILE A 17 -5.84 2.46 -7.72
C ILE A 17 -5.91 2.76 -6.23
N GLY A 18 -6.04 4.03 -5.87
CA GLY A 18 -6.01 4.47 -4.48
C GLY A 18 -6.44 5.92 -4.32
N ASN A 19 -6.04 6.53 -3.24
CA ASN A 19 -6.40 7.91 -2.93
C ASN A 19 -5.15 8.76 -2.59
N SER A 20 -5.30 9.79 -1.75
CA SER A 20 -4.18 10.66 -1.37
C SER A 20 -3.02 9.91 -0.71
N TYR A 21 -3.24 8.78 -0.05
CA TYR A 21 -2.16 7.97 0.54
C TYR A 21 -1.25 7.34 -0.52
N THR A 22 -1.77 7.12 -1.71
CA THR A 22 -0.99 6.72 -2.89
C THR A 22 -0.49 7.93 -3.69
N GLY A 23 -1.28 9.03 -3.73
CA GLY A 23 -0.97 10.19 -4.56
C GLY A 23 0.04 11.16 -3.95
N VAL A 24 0.04 11.34 -2.61
CA VAL A 24 0.97 12.24 -1.92
C VAL A 24 2.41 11.75 -2.13
N ASN A 25 3.33 12.71 -2.36
CA ASN A 25 4.71 12.45 -2.75
C ASN A 25 4.86 11.56 -4.00
N LYS A 26 3.78 11.31 -4.75
CA LYS A 26 3.78 10.51 -5.99
C LYS A 26 4.36 9.11 -5.76
N LEU A 27 3.79 8.34 -4.82
CA LEU A 27 4.27 7.00 -4.49
C LEU A 27 4.53 6.11 -5.73
N PRO A 28 3.70 6.09 -6.79
CA PRO A 28 3.97 5.30 -7.99
C PRO A 28 5.29 5.67 -8.69
N GLU A 29 5.65 6.97 -8.71
CA GLU A 29 6.92 7.45 -9.27
C GLU A 29 8.09 7.08 -8.35
N VAL A 30 7.94 7.23 -7.02
CA VAL A 30 8.95 6.81 -6.02
C VAL A 30 9.22 5.32 -6.13
N PHE A 31 8.18 4.49 -6.26
CA PHE A 31 8.31 3.06 -6.52
C PHE A 31 9.11 2.79 -7.80
N LEU A 32 8.81 3.49 -8.90
CA LEU A 32 9.53 3.33 -10.16
C LEU A 32 11.03 3.66 -10.02
N GLU A 33 11.39 4.71 -9.27
CA GLU A 33 12.79 5.05 -9.01
C GLU A 33 13.50 4.00 -8.14
N VAL A 34 12.81 3.42 -7.15
CA VAL A 34 13.32 2.27 -6.38
C VAL A 34 13.60 1.08 -7.29
N VAL A 35 12.68 0.73 -8.19
CA VAL A 35 12.87 -0.37 -9.16
C VAL A 35 14.08 -0.13 -10.05
N LYS A 36 14.16 1.04 -10.71
CA LYS A 36 15.27 1.39 -11.60
C LYS A 36 16.62 1.33 -10.89
N SER A 37 16.71 1.92 -9.70
CA SER A 37 17.96 1.98 -8.95
C SER A 37 18.39 0.65 -8.35
N SER A 38 17.48 -0.33 -8.31
CA SER A 38 17.76 -1.71 -7.95
C SER A 38 18.25 -2.58 -9.13
N GLY A 39 18.42 -1.97 -10.32
CA GLY A 39 18.90 -2.66 -11.51
C GLY A 39 17.85 -3.54 -12.21
N ARG A 40 16.57 -3.37 -11.88
CA ARG A 40 15.47 -4.07 -12.53
C ARG A 40 14.94 -3.28 -13.74
N PRO A 41 14.40 -3.95 -14.76
CA PRO A 41 13.69 -3.29 -15.85
C PRO A 41 12.57 -2.40 -15.33
N ALA A 42 12.48 -1.17 -15.84
CA ALA A 42 11.47 -0.20 -15.43
C ALA A 42 10.09 -0.57 -16.02
N PRO A 43 9.07 -0.84 -15.20
CA PRO A 43 7.72 -1.07 -15.70
C PRO A 43 7.06 0.23 -16.15
N VAL A 44 6.05 0.11 -17.00
CA VAL A 44 5.08 1.19 -17.22
C VAL A 44 4.20 1.29 -15.98
N VAL A 45 4.23 2.43 -15.29
CA VAL A 45 3.41 2.67 -14.09
C VAL A 45 2.33 3.67 -14.41
N LYS A 46 1.06 3.34 -14.10
CA LYS A 46 -0.08 4.25 -14.15
C LYS A 46 -0.82 4.26 -12.83
N SER A 47 -1.55 5.35 -12.58
CA SER A 47 -2.32 5.47 -11.33
C SER A 47 -3.60 6.28 -11.49
N SER A 48 -4.59 5.97 -10.64
CA SER A 48 -5.75 6.82 -10.36
C SER A 48 -5.85 6.99 -8.84
N THR A 49 -5.61 8.23 -8.37
CA THR A 49 -5.44 8.51 -6.93
C THR A 49 -6.23 9.74 -6.46
N PRO A 50 -7.54 9.85 -6.79
CA PRO A 50 -8.36 10.96 -6.31
C PRO A 50 -8.49 10.94 -4.79
N GLY A 51 -8.31 12.12 -4.15
CA GLY A 51 -8.25 12.24 -2.69
C GLY A 51 -9.46 11.67 -1.95
N GLY A 52 -9.23 10.92 -0.87
CA GLY A 52 -10.25 10.43 0.05
C GLY A 52 -11.18 9.34 -0.48
N ARG A 53 -10.95 8.79 -1.67
CA ARG A 53 -11.88 7.83 -2.28
C ARG A 53 -11.74 6.43 -1.67
N THR A 54 -12.92 5.77 -1.55
CA THR A 54 -13.05 4.35 -1.20
C THR A 54 -12.94 3.47 -2.44
N LEU A 55 -12.75 2.16 -2.26
CA LEU A 55 -12.81 1.20 -3.37
C LEU A 55 -14.16 1.23 -4.08
N LYS A 56 -15.25 1.39 -3.32
CA LYS A 56 -16.61 1.55 -3.86
C LYS A 56 -16.72 2.74 -4.80
N GLN A 57 -16.17 3.87 -4.39
CA GLN A 57 -16.23 5.08 -5.21
C GLN A 57 -15.42 4.94 -6.50
N HIS A 58 -14.30 4.20 -6.50
CA HIS A 58 -13.53 3.93 -7.70
C HIS A 58 -14.32 3.21 -8.79
N LEU A 59 -15.28 2.35 -8.41
CA LEU A 59 -16.17 1.67 -9.36
C LEU A 59 -17.04 2.64 -10.19
N GLY A 60 -17.28 3.85 -9.66
CA GLY A 60 -18.02 4.91 -10.33
C GLY A 60 -17.13 5.99 -10.99
N ILE A 61 -15.81 5.94 -10.81
CA ILE A 61 -14.89 6.94 -11.39
C ILE A 61 -14.45 6.48 -12.76
N ALA A 62 -14.92 7.16 -13.82
CA ALA A 62 -14.61 6.80 -15.20
C ALA A 62 -13.11 6.67 -15.48
N GLY A 63 -12.27 7.57 -14.92
CA GLY A 63 -10.82 7.53 -15.06
C GLY A 63 -10.19 6.26 -14.46
N SER A 64 -10.68 5.82 -13.28
CA SER A 64 -10.20 4.59 -12.65
C SER A 64 -10.59 3.36 -13.48
N MET A 65 -11.84 3.30 -13.88
CA MET A 65 -12.34 2.16 -14.67
C MET A 65 -11.70 2.10 -16.06
N LYS A 66 -11.44 3.24 -16.70
CA LYS A 66 -10.69 3.29 -17.96
C LYS A 66 -9.31 2.63 -17.83
N LEU A 67 -8.57 2.90 -16.73
CA LEU A 67 -7.27 2.28 -16.49
C LEU A 67 -7.40 0.76 -16.24
N VAL A 68 -8.40 0.32 -15.48
CA VAL A 68 -8.69 -1.10 -15.29
C VAL A 68 -9.00 -1.77 -16.62
N ASP A 69 -9.83 -1.12 -17.46
CA ASP A 69 -10.28 -1.64 -18.75
C ASP A 69 -9.19 -1.63 -19.84
N GLU A 70 -8.11 -0.85 -19.67
CA GLU A 70 -6.93 -0.96 -20.55
C GLU A 70 -6.36 -2.38 -20.57
N GLY A 71 -6.48 -3.10 -19.45
CA GLY A 71 -6.06 -4.49 -19.34
C GLY A 71 -4.56 -4.73 -19.49
N ASN A 72 -4.19 -6.01 -19.55
CA ASN A 72 -2.79 -6.47 -19.69
C ASN A 72 -1.86 -5.91 -18.60
N TRP A 73 -2.39 -5.73 -17.39
CA TRP A 73 -1.61 -5.39 -16.21
C TRP A 73 -0.94 -6.65 -15.64
N ASP A 74 0.34 -6.54 -15.26
CA ASP A 74 1.03 -7.61 -14.53
C ASP A 74 0.77 -7.49 -13.04
N VAL A 75 0.65 -6.25 -12.54
CA VAL A 75 0.35 -5.96 -11.13
C VAL A 75 -0.70 -4.87 -11.05
N VAL A 76 -1.69 -5.07 -10.18
CA VAL A 76 -2.67 -4.02 -9.82
C VAL A 76 -2.71 -3.88 -8.32
N VAL A 77 -2.40 -2.66 -7.85
CA VAL A 77 -2.45 -2.28 -6.43
C VAL A 77 -3.78 -1.60 -6.14
N LEU A 78 -4.48 -2.08 -5.12
CA LEU A 78 -5.76 -1.55 -4.64
C LEU A 78 -5.60 -1.01 -3.22
N GLN A 79 -5.99 0.25 -2.98
CA GLN A 79 -5.92 0.90 -1.67
C GLN A 79 -7.27 1.51 -1.33
N GLY A 80 -7.87 1.07 -0.22
CA GLY A 80 -9.11 1.60 0.35
C GLY A 80 -8.93 2.98 1.00
N GLN A 81 -10.02 3.59 1.46
CA GLN A 81 -9.93 4.84 2.22
C GLN A 81 -9.20 4.59 3.54
N SER A 82 -8.39 5.56 3.97
CA SER A 82 -7.39 5.41 5.05
C SER A 82 -7.94 4.96 6.41
N GLN A 83 -9.22 5.17 6.69
CA GLN A 83 -9.87 4.78 7.95
C GLN A 83 -10.90 3.66 7.75
N GLU A 84 -11.35 3.46 6.51
CA GLU A 84 -12.44 2.52 6.17
C GLU A 84 -12.22 1.11 6.73
N PRO A 85 -11.04 0.47 6.57
CA PRO A 85 -10.83 -0.87 7.13
C PRO A 85 -10.80 -0.87 8.67
N ALA A 86 -10.35 0.22 9.32
CA ALA A 86 -10.40 0.31 10.78
C ALA A 86 -11.83 0.52 11.30
N ILE A 87 -12.65 1.31 10.59
CA ILE A 87 -14.06 1.52 10.91
C ILE A 87 -14.86 0.22 10.71
N ALA A 88 -14.48 -0.59 9.71
CA ALA A 88 -15.12 -1.88 9.41
C ALA A 88 -15.13 -2.86 10.60
N GLU A 89 -14.28 -2.67 11.62
CA GLU A 89 -14.30 -3.47 12.84
C GLU A 89 -15.59 -3.26 13.64
N ALA A 90 -16.04 -2.02 13.76
CA ALA A 90 -17.19 -1.63 14.58
C ALA A 90 -18.46 -1.38 13.76
N ASP A 91 -18.34 -1.15 12.44
CA ASP A 91 -19.46 -0.82 11.55
C ASP A 91 -19.63 -1.90 10.47
N GLU A 92 -20.71 -2.67 10.58
CA GLU A 92 -21.03 -3.76 9.65
C GLU A 92 -21.33 -3.26 8.22
N ALA A 93 -21.95 -2.11 8.07
CA ALA A 93 -22.27 -1.56 6.76
C ALA A 93 -21.00 -1.12 6.02
N VAL A 94 -20.06 -0.46 6.71
CA VAL A 94 -18.76 -0.10 6.18
C VAL A 94 -17.96 -1.35 5.83
N ARG A 95 -17.96 -2.36 6.71
CA ARG A 95 -17.29 -3.64 6.46
C ARG A 95 -17.81 -4.32 5.21
N LYS A 96 -19.12 -4.44 5.08
CA LYS A 96 -19.78 -5.05 3.91
C LYS A 96 -19.40 -4.30 2.63
N GLU A 97 -19.51 -2.96 2.63
CA GLU A 97 -19.15 -2.15 1.46
C GLU A 97 -17.70 -2.32 1.07
N PHE A 98 -16.76 -2.32 2.04
CA PHE A 98 -15.33 -2.51 1.79
C PHE A 98 -15.05 -3.87 1.14
N LEU A 99 -15.58 -4.97 1.71
CA LEU A 99 -15.35 -6.32 1.19
C LEU A 99 -15.98 -6.52 -0.19
N GLU A 100 -17.25 -6.12 -0.38
CA GLU A 100 -17.94 -6.27 -1.66
C GLU A 100 -17.30 -5.44 -2.78
N SER A 101 -16.89 -4.22 -2.49
CA SER A 101 -16.25 -3.35 -3.49
C SER A 101 -14.85 -3.83 -3.85
N ALA A 102 -14.10 -4.38 -2.91
CA ALA A 102 -12.82 -5.01 -3.16
C ALA A 102 -12.97 -6.24 -4.07
N ALA A 103 -13.94 -7.11 -3.78
CA ALA A 103 -14.22 -8.28 -4.59
C ALA A 103 -14.63 -7.90 -6.02
N GLU A 104 -15.49 -6.89 -6.19
CA GLU A 104 -15.90 -6.41 -7.51
C GLU A 104 -14.75 -5.81 -8.31
N LEU A 105 -13.86 -5.01 -7.68
CA LEU A 105 -12.65 -4.51 -8.35
C LEU A 105 -11.72 -5.65 -8.76
N CYS A 106 -11.49 -6.63 -7.88
CA CYS A 106 -10.69 -7.80 -8.22
C CYS A 106 -11.28 -8.58 -9.41
N ARG A 107 -12.60 -8.76 -9.44
CA ARG A 107 -13.29 -9.40 -10.55
C ARG A 107 -13.08 -8.64 -11.88
N ARG A 108 -13.22 -7.32 -11.86
CA ARG A 108 -13.01 -6.47 -13.05
C ARG A 108 -11.56 -6.49 -13.52
N VAL A 109 -10.62 -6.41 -12.60
CA VAL A 109 -9.19 -6.53 -12.94
C VAL A 109 -8.92 -7.87 -13.63
N ARG A 110 -9.38 -8.99 -13.06
CA ARG A 110 -9.16 -10.33 -13.64
C ARG A 110 -9.83 -10.52 -14.99
N ALA A 111 -10.98 -9.91 -15.23
CA ALA A 111 -11.65 -9.94 -16.51
C ALA A 111 -10.81 -9.29 -17.64
N LYS A 112 -9.99 -8.29 -17.33
CA LYS A 112 -9.15 -7.56 -18.30
C LYS A 112 -7.65 -7.93 -18.22
N SER A 113 -7.23 -8.46 -17.10
CA SER A 113 -5.83 -8.84 -16.80
C SER A 113 -5.83 -10.16 -16.02
N PRO A 114 -6.15 -11.31 -16.66
CA PRO A 114 -6.40 -12.57 -15.96
C PRO A 114 -5.16 -13.12 -15.24
N LYS A 115 -3.97 -12.68 -15.62
CA LYS A 115 -2.70 -13.09 -14.99
C LYS A 115 -2.17 -12.05 -13.99
N ALA A 116 -2.88 -10.94 -13.77
CA ALA A 116 -2.42 -9.89 -12.89
C ALA A 116 -2.28 -10.37 -11.44
N LYS A 117 -1.14 -10.07 -10.83
CA LYS A 117 -0.97 -10.12 -9.38
C LYS A 117 -1.72 -8.93 -8.78
N ILE A 118 -2.80 -9.20 -8.05
CA ILE A 118 -3.53 -8.16 -7.32
C ILE A 118 -2.87 -8.00 -5.96
N CYS A 119 -2.62 -6.75 -5.57
CA CYS A 119 -1.99 -6.39 -4.31
C CYS A 119 -2.91 -5.44 -3.52
N PHE A 120 -3.24 -5.79 -2.27
CA PHE A 120 -3.88 -4.86 -1.35
C PHE A 120 -2.83 -4.11 -0.57
N TYR A 121 -2.92 -2.79 -0.62
CA TYR A 121 -2.04 -1.86 0.08
C TYR A 121 -2.54 -1.65 1.50
N GLU A 122 -2.01 -2.40 2.48
CA GLU A 122 -2.24 -2.14 3.89
C GLU A 122 -1.66 -0.79 4.26
N THR A 123 -2.54 0.14 4.63
CA THR A 123 -2.15 1.47 5.07
C THR A 123 -1.80 1.47 6.56
N TRP A 124 -1.40 2.62 7.09
CA TRP A 124 -0.92 2.82 8.46
C TRP A 124 -1.94 3.52 9.34
N ALA A 125 -1.82 3.30 10.64
CA ALA A 125 -2.58 4.03 11.66
C ALA A 125 -2.24 5.53 11.67
N ARG A 126 -3.11 6.35 12.22
CA ARG A 126 -2.84 7.77 12.49
C ARG A 126 -1.67 7.95 13.45
N HIS A 127 -1.00 9.11 13.37
CA HIS A 127 0.03 9.48 14.34
C HIS A 127 -0.57 9.55 15.77
N PRO A 128 0.18 9.21 16.84
CA PRO A 128 -0.33 9.26 18.22
C PRO A 128 -1.00 10.59 18.61
N ASP A 129 -0.55 11.71 18.06
CA ASP A 129 -1.13 13.02 18.31
C ASP A 129 -2.57 13.19 17.80
N TYR A 130 -3.02 12.33 16.88
CA TYR A 130 -4.41 12.32 16.43
C TYR A 130 -5.40 12.10 17.58
N TRP A 131 -5.05 11.25 18.54
CA TRP A 131 -5.90 10.96 19.71
C TRP A 131 -5.80 12.01 20.84
N LYS A 132 -4.81 12.88 20.80
CA LYS A 132 -4.71 14.01 21.76
C LYS A 132 -5.73 15.10 21.49
N ALA A 133 -6.22 15.22 20.29
CA ALA A 133 -7.28 16.16 19.93
C ALA A 133 -8.64 15.55 20.26
N ALA A 134 -9.47 16.22 21.04
CA ALA A 134 -10.86 15.83 21.31
C ALA A 134 -11.70 15.91 20.03
N LYS A 135 -11.59 14.92 19.17
CA LYS A 135 -12.34 14.84 17.91
C LYS A 135 -13.48 13.85 18.04
N LYS A 136 -14.69 14.31 17.70
CA LYS A 136 -15.79 13.41 17.35
C LYS A 136 -15.54 12.93 15.91
N GLY A 137 -15.14 11.70 15.76
CA GLY A 137 -14.90 11.04 14.46
C GLY A 137 -15.41 9.61 14.50
N PRO A 138 -15.32 8.87 13.39
CA PRO A 138 -15.66 7.45 13.39
C PRO A 138 -14.75 6.66 14.33
N ASP A 139 -15.22 5.52 14.83
CA ASP A 139 -14.43 4.60 15.63
C ASP A 139 -13.38 3.91 14.79
N VAL A 140 -12.13 4.35 14.94
CA VAL A 140 -10.96 3.76 14.30
C VAL A 140 -10.06 3.01 15.29
N GLY A 141 -10.48 2.88 16.55
CA GLY A 141 -9.68 2.38 17.67
C GLY A 141 -9.26 3.48 18.63
N ALA A 142 -8.90 3.09 19.85
CA ALA A 142 -8.57 4.00 20.95
C ALA A 142 -7.14 4.56 20.88
N ASN A 143 -6.27 3.97 20.06
CA ASN A 143 -4.85 4.32 19.92
C ASN A 143 -4.30 3.83 18.57
N PRO A 144 -3.04 4.20 18.22
CA PRO A 144 -2.42 3.76 16.95
C PRO A 144 -2.32 2.23 16.82
N GLU A 145 -2.00 1.54 17.89
CA GLU A 145 -1.80 0.09 17.91
C GLU A 145 -3.11 -0.64 17.59
N GLU A 146 -4.22 -0.20 18.20
CA GLU A 146 -5.54 -0.76 17.92
C GLU A 146 -5.97 -0.45 16.49
N MET A 147 -5.78 0.81 16.02
CA MET A 147 -6.08 1.16 14.64
C MET A 147 -5.29 0.29 13.67
N GLN A 148 -3.97 0.10 13.89
CA GLN A 148 -3.14 -0.73 13.01
C GLN A 148 -3.57 -2.19 13.03
N ALA A 149 -3.92 -2.74 14.18
CA ALA A 149 -4.44 -4.10 14.28
C ALA A 149 -5.73 -4.29 13.46
N ARG A 150 -6.65 -3.31 13.50
CA ARG A 150 -7.88 -3.32 12.70
C ARG A 150 -7.59 -3.20 11.19
N LEU A 151 -6.67 -2.33 10.78
CA LEU A 151 -6.24 -2.19 9.38
C LEU A 151 -5.64 -3.50 8.87
N ARG A 152 -4.67 -4.07 9.58
CA ARG A 152 -4.03 -5.35 9.28
C ARG A 152 -5.06 -6.47 9.12
N LYS A 153 -5.99 -6.58 10.06
CA LYS A 153 -7.06 -7.59 10.02
C LYS A 153 -7.87 -7.49 8.73
N TRP A 154 -8.43 -6.33 8.43
CA TRP A 154 -9.37 -6.21 7.31
C TRP A 154 -8.70 -6.18 5.95
N TYR A 155 -7.48 -5.63 5.83
CA TYR A 155 -6.67 -5.79 4.62
C TYR A 155 -6.21 -7.24 4.43
N GLY A 156 -5.93 -7.97 5.51
CA GLY A 156 -5.62 -9.40 5.48
C GLY A 156 -6.80 -10.23 4.99
N VAL A 157 -8.00 -9.99 5.56
CA VAL A 157 -9.24 -10.67 5.15
C VAL A 157 -9.52 -10.44 3.67
N VAL A 158 -9.53 -9.19 3.21
CA VAL A 158 -9.84 -8.89 1.80
C VAL A 158 -8.79 -9.46 0.85
N ALA A 159 -7.51 -9.49 1.24
CA ALA A 159 -6.47 -10.10 0.44
C ALA A 159 -6.67 -11.62 0.33
N GLN A 160 -6.94 -12.28 1.44
CA GLN A 160 -7.18 -13.72 1.50
C GLN A 160 -8.41 -14.13 0.69
N GLU A 161 -9.57 -13.48 0.91
CA GLU A 161 -10.82 -13.81 0.23
C GLU A 161 -10.74 -13.62 -1.29
N ASN A 162 -9.90 -12.70 -1.73
CA ASN A 162 -9.72 -12.41 -3.14
C ASN A 162 -8.47 -13.08 -3.77
N GLY A 163 -7.78 -13.98 -3.08
CA GLY A 163 -6.55 -14.60 -3.59
C GLY A 163 -5.53 -13.55 -4.06
N ALA A 164 -5.38 -12.49 -3.30
CA ALA A 164 -4.50 -11.36 -3.57
C ALA A 164 -3.32 -11.34 -2.59
N THR A 165 -2.31 -10.54 -2.90
CA THR A 165 -1.13 -10.35 -2.06
C THR A 165 -1.34 -9.16 -1.13
N LEU A 166 -1.06 -9.32 0.17
CA LEU A 166 -0.99 -8.20 1.10
C LEU A 166 0.36 -7.48 0.98
N VAL A 167 0.35 -6.15 0.88
CA VAL A 167 1.54 -5.29 0.94
C VAL A 167 1.54 -4.58 2.29
N PRO A 168 2.28 -5.08 3.30
CA PRO A 168 2.16 -4.69 4.71
C PRO A 168 2.93 -3.40 5.02
N CYS A 169 2.54 -2.29 4.40
CA CYS A 169 3.19 -1.00 4.66
C CYS A 169 2.89 -0.50 6.08
N GLY A 170 1.68 -0.75 6.58
CA GLY A 170 1.29 -0.37 7.94
C GLY A 170 2.15 -1.06 9.00
N ASP A 171 2.50 -2.34 8.81
CA ASP A 171 3.41 -3.07 9.70
C ASP A 171 4.80 -2.41 9.76
N ALA A 172 5.31 -1.95 8.62
CA ALA A 172 6.60 -1.25 8.59
C ALA A 172 6.55 0.11 9.30
N TRP A 173 5.41 0.79 9.24
CA TRP A 173 5.19 2.04 9.98
C TRP A 173 5.10 1.79 11.49
N GLU A 174 4.34 0.78 11.91
CA GLU A 174 4.26 0.36 13.33
C GLU A 174 5.64 0.02 13.88
N LEU A 175 6.43 -0.77 13.13
CA LEU A 175 7.80 -1.12 13.49
C LEU A 175 8.70 0.12 13.67
N ASN A 176 8.60 1.11 12.78
CA ASN A 176 9.34 2.37 12.94
C ASN A 176 8.94 3.10 14.22
N TYR A 177 7.64 3.23 14.51
CA TYR A 177 7.19 3.95 15.72
C TYR A 177 7.48 3.18 17.01
N ALA A 178 7.62 1.85 16.96
CA ALA A 178 8.04 1.02 18.09
C ALA A 178 9.56 1.02 18.32
N SER A 179 10.35 1.58 17.40
CA SER A 179 11.81 1.61 17.53
C SER A 179 12.29 2.61 18.59
N ALA A 180 13.52 2.44 19.07
CA ALA A 180 14.11 3.30 20.10
C ALA A 180 14.31 4.77 19.64
N ALA A 181 14.40 5.01 18.32
CA ALA A 181 14.58 6.35 17.74
C ALA A 181 13.69 6.49 16.48
N PRO A 182 12.37 6.62 16.65
CA PRO A 182 11.44 6.64 15.53
C PRO A 182 11.61 7.90 14.69
N VAL A 183 11.61 7.74 13.39
CA VAL A 183 11.49 8.85 12.43
C VAL A 183 10.02 9.20 12.27
N ARG A 184 9.69 10.49 12.26
CA ARG A 184 8.31 10.91 11.96
C ARG A 184 7.98 10.63 10.50
N LEU A 185 7.05 9.69 10.26
CA LEU A 185 6.60 9.30 8.93
C LEU A 185 5.37 10.09 8.45
N HIS A 186 4.64 10.72 9.37
CA HIS A 186 3.44 11.51 9.09
C HIS A 186 3.75 12.99 8.91
N THR A 187 3.02 13.65 8.02
CA THR A 187 2.93 15.11 7.98
C THR A 187 2.28 15.69 9.24
N SER A 188 2.21 17.01 9.34
CA SER A 188 1.59 17.71 10.47
C SER A 188 0.10 17.44 10.66
N ASP A 189 -0.58 16.90 9.65
CA ASP A 189 -2.00 16.52 9.72
C ASP A 189 -2.25 15.19 10.42
N HIS A 190 -1.18 14.50 10.86
CA HIS A 190 -1.22 13.22 11.57
C HIS A 190 -1.78 12.05 10.75
N SER A 191 -1.82 12.19 9.43
CA SER A 191 -2.48 11.29 8.50
C SER A 191 -1.62 10.96 7.29
N HIS A 192 -1.30 11.96 6.46
CA HIS A 192 -0.59 11.77 5.20
C HIS A 192 0.90 11.50 5.41
N PRO A 193 1.56 10.84 4.44
CA PRO A 193 2.96 10.48 4.58
C PRO A 193 3.89 11.67 4.30
N GLU A 194 4.89 11.87 5.13
CA GLU A 194 6.12 12.55 4.74
C GLU A 194 6.84 11.73 3.65
N PHE A 195 7.79 12.34 2.95
CA PHE A 195 8.53 11.63 1.89
C PHE A 195 9.22 10.38 2.40
N VAL A 196 9.74 10.38 3.63
CA VAL A 196 10.39 9.22 4.25
C VAL A 196 9.41 8.04 4.42
N GLY A 197 8.15 8.32 4.79
CA GLY A 197 7.10 7.30 4.85
C GLY A 197 6.73 6.76 3.46
N THR A 198 6.66 7.63 2.46
CA THR A 198 6.43 7.21 1.06
C THR A 198 7.56 6.34 0.54
N TYR A 199 8.82 6.67 0.87
CA TYR A 199 9.97 5.85 0.50
C TYR A 199 9.92 4.46 1.15
N LEU A 200 9.57 4.38 2.45
CA LEU A 200 9.38 3.10 3.14
C LEU A 200 8.31 2.25 2.43
N ASN A 201 7.17 2.84 2.09
CA ASN A 201 6.12 2.14 1.34
C ASN A 201 6.62 1.62 -0.01
N ALA A 202 7.38 2.43 -0.75
CA ALA A 202 7.94 2.02 -2.04
C ALA A 202 8.91 0.83 -1.90
N LEU A 203 9.67 0.74 -0.81
CA LEU A 203 10.53 -0.42 -0.50
C LEU A 203 9.70 -1.68 -0.24
N ILE A 204 8.59 -1.57 0.51
CA ILE A 204 7.68 -2.71 0.77
C ILE A 204 7.01 -3.16 -0.52
N PHE A 205 6.55 -2.23 -1.37
CA PHE A 205 6.03 -2.57 -2.70
C PHE A 205 7.06 -3.29 -3.55
N PHE A 206 8.29 -2.76 -3.61
CA PHE A 206 9.37 -3.40 -4.34
C PHE A 206 9.62 -4.82 -3.84
N GLY A 207 9.71 -5.00 -2.52
CA GLY A 207 9.90 -6.32 -1.91
C GLY A 207 8.79 -7.31 -2.25
N ARG A 208 7.52 -6.91 -2.14
CA ARG A 208 6.37 -7.80 -2.38
C ARG A 208 6.09 -8.07 -3.85
N ILE A 209 6.36 -7.11 -4.72
CA ILE A 209 6.13 -7.26 -6.17
C ILE A 209 7.24 -8.08 -6.82
N TYR A 210 8.51 -7.83 -6.45
CA TYR A 210 9.68 -8.47 -7.05
C TYR A 210 10.26 -9.64 -6.23
N ASP A 211 9.62 -10.01 -5.12
CA ASP A 211 10.10 -11.04 -4.18
C ASP A 211 11.52 -10.76 -3.65
N VAL A 212 11.75 -9.52 -3.22
CA VAL A 212 13.02 -9.06 -2.65
C VAL A 212 12.89 -8.91 -1.15
N LYS A 213 13.60 -9.73 -0.37
CA LYS A 213 13.54 -9.72 1.09
C LYS A 213 14.30 -8.54 1.74
N VAL A 214 15.38 -8.12 1.11
CA VAL A 214 16.21 -7.01 1.61
C VAL A 214 16.35 -5.95 0.52
N PRO A 215 15.36 -5.03 0.37
CA PRO A 215 15.42 -3.99 -0.63
C PRO A 215 16.50 -2.94 -0.27
N ALA A 216 17.49 -2.82 -1.13
CA ALA A 216 18.61 -1.87 -0.96
C ALA A 216 18.85 -1.08 -2.26
N PRO A 217 17.89 -0.26 -2.71
CA PRO A 217 18.08 0.57 -3.90
C PRO A 217 19.16 1.62 -3.67
N LYS A 218 19.86 2.01 -4.73
CA LYS A 218 20.85 3.09 -4.68
C LYS A 218 20.22 4.46 -4.56
N TRP A 219 19.00 4.62 -5.08
CA TRP A 219 18.26 5.87 -5.01
C TRP A 219 17.48 5.97 -3.70
N SER A 220 17.54 7.11 -3.06
CA SER A 220 16.80 7.42 -1.83
C SER A 220 16.07 8.78 -1.88
N GLY A 221 16.02 9.39 -3.09
CA GLY A 221 15.41 10.72 -3.27
C GLY A 221 16.14 11.78 -2.45
N LYS A 222 15.38 12.51 -1.64
CA LYS A 222 15.89 13.59 -0.78
C LYS A 222 16.24 13.14 0.66
N LEU A 223 16.26 11.84 0.94
CA LEU A 223 16.58 11.34 2.27
C LEU A 223 18.08 11.39 2.53
N SER A 224 18.45 11.60 3.79
CA SER A 224 19.82 11.35 4.22
C SER A 224 20.14 9.85 4.12
N GLU A 225 21.42 9.53 4.00
CA GLU A 225 21.86 8.13 3.93
C GLU A 225 21.42 7.33 5.19
N ALA A 226 21.45 7.97 6.36
CA ALA A 226 21.02 7.35 7.61
C ALA A 226 19.50 7.04 7.59
N GLN A 227 18.67 7.98 7.12
CA GLN A 227 17.23 7.75 6.96
C GLN A 227 16.95 6.63 5.95
N ALA A 228 17.63 6.63 4.81
CA ALA A 228 17.45 5.61 3.78
C ALA A 228 17.81 4.22 4.31
N ARG A 229 18.96 4.06 4.98
CA ARG A 229 19.37 2.78 5.59
C ARG A 229 18.39 2.31 6.67
N LEU A 230 17.89 3.22 7.52
CA LEU A 230 16.90 2.87 8.54
C LEU A 230 15.61 2.32 7.90
N MET A 231 15.09 2.99 6.87
CA MET A 231 13.88 2.53 6.16
C MET A 231 14.12 1.20 5.41
N GLN A 232 15.28 1.00 4.83
CA GLN A 232 15.67 -0.28 4.22
C GLN A 232 15.72 -1.40 5.26
N GLY A 233 16.22 -1.12 6.46
CA GLY A 233 16.22 -2.05 7.59
C GLY A 233 14.81 -2.43 8.03
N HIS A 234 13.91 -1.46 8.21
CA HIS A 234 12.50 -1.72 8.56
C HIS A 234 11.79 -2.52 7.47
N ALA A 235 12.02 -2.19 6.20
CA ALA A 235 11.46 -2.95 5.10
C ALA A 235 11.93 -4.41 5.10
N ALA A 236 13.21 -4.65 5.31
CA ALA A 236 13.77 -6.00 5.37
C ALA A 236 13.16 -6.84 6.52
N LEU A 237 12.91 -6.24 7.69
CA LEU A 237 12.30 -6.93 8.82
C LEU A 237 10.85 -7.37 8.54
N VAL A 238 10.09 -6.56 7.79
CA VAL A 238 8.69 -6.87 7.46
C VAL A 238 8.55 -7.83 6.27
N LEU A 239 9.55 -7.88 5.39
CA LEU A 239 9.53 -8.71 4.19
C LEU A 239 10.05 -10.13 4.42
N ASN A 240 10.76 -10.38 5.52
CA ASN A 240 11.25 -11.71 5.91
C ASN A 240 10.19 -12.49 6.66
#